data_ad277cac780fe4eb9c16572494112fdd
#
_entry.id   ad277cac780fe4eb9c16572494112fdd
#
_cell.length_a   1.000
_cell.length_b   1.000
_cell.length_c   1.000
_cell.angle_alpha   90.00
_cell.angle_beta   90.00
_cell.angle_gamma   90.00
#
_symmetry.space_group_name_H-M   'P 1'
#
loop_
_entity.id
_entity.type
_entity.pdbx_description
1 polymer ?
#
loop_
_entity_poly.entity_id
_entity_poly.type
_entity_poly.pdbx_seq_one_letter_code
_entity_poly.pdbx_strand_id
1 'polypeptide(L)'
;AEIIRTENLQYAYPADEGAEPVLALKGVDLTIEQGSFVVVLGHNGSGKSTLAKTLNGVLLPCGGHVYVEGMDTLDEHLLLAIRRTVGMVFQNPDNQIVANVVEEDVAFAPENLGVPPEEIRRRVDDALKAVGMYEFREHAPHLLSGGQKQRVAIARAILNNPRILIFDEATSALDYESESIIQNNLKEICKGRTVLIIAHRLSTLKDANKIMVIDRGNLVEYDTHENLMEQKGLYFHLYNQQK
;
A
#
# COMPACT_ATOMS: atom_id res chain seq x y z
N ALA A 1 17.50 -5.77 8.42
CA ALA A 1 17.60 -4.34 8.73
C ALA A 1 16.19 -3.73 8.75
N GLU A 2 15.95 -2.83 9.68
CA GLU A 2 14.72 -2.08 9.83
C GLU A 2 14.52 -1.11 8.66
N ILE A 3 13.36 -1.11 8.04
CA ILE A 3 13.03 -0.17 6.96
C ILE A 3 11.90 0.80 7.35
N ILE A 4 10.94 0.35 8.15
CA ILE A 4 9.86 1.17 8.72
C ILE A 4 9.86 0.98 10.23
N ARG A 5 9.73 2.09 10.96
CA ARG A 5 9.52 2.09 12.41
C ARG A 5 8.48 3.13 12.78
N THR A 6 7.56 2.76 13.65
CA THR A 6 6.64 3.71 14.30
C THR A 6 6.85 3.68 15.81
N GLU A 7 6.78 4.85 16.43
CA GLU A 7 6.93 5.04 17.87
C GLU A 7 5.71 5.77 18.40
N ASN A 8 4.88 5.08 19.17
CA ASN A 8 3.65 5.62 19.75
C ASN A 8 2.80 6.39 18.73
N LEU A 9 2.67 5.83 17.53
CA LEU A 9 1.97 6.46 16.42
C LEU A 9 0.50 6.69 16.75
N GLN A 10 0.10 7.95 16.74
CA GLN A 10 -1.28 8.38 16.94
C GLN A 10 -1.76 9.19 15.74
N TYR A 11 -2.99 8.96 15.33
CA TYR A 11 -3.66 9.76 14.31
C TYR A 11 -5.15 9.91 14.64
N ALA A 12 -5.67 11.12 14.51
CA ALA A 12 -7.09 11.43 14.62
C ALA A 12 -7.54 12.19 13.38
N TYR A 13 -8.68 11.81 12.81
CA TYR A 13 -9.31 12.60 11.75
C TYR A 13 -9.90 13.89 12.36
N PRO A 14 -9.93 15.00 11.57
CA PRO A 14 -10.59 16.21 12.00
C PRO A 14 -12.04 15.93 12.41
N ALA A 15 -12.47 16.47 13.55
CA ALA A 15 -13.85 16.35 14.02
C ALA A 15 -14.70 17.53 13.53
N ASP A 16 -16.02 17.33 13.48
CA ASP A 16 -16.98 18.39 13.23
C ASP A 16 -16.94 19.42 14.38
N GLU A 17 -17.43 20.65 14.10
CA GLU A 17 -17.49 21.71 15.12
C GLU A 17 -18.20 21.23 16.38
N GLY A 18 -17.51 21.31 17.52
CA GLY A 18 -18.03 20.94 18.83
C GLY A 18 -17.88 19.47 19.22
N ALA A 19 -17.31 18.62 18.35
CA ALA A 19 -16.98 17.24 18.68
C ALA A 19 -15.49 17.08 19.02
N GLU A 20 -15.16 16.17 19.95
CA GLU A 20 -13.77 15.80 20.22
C GLU A 20 -13.25 14.86 19.14
N PRO A 21 -12.00 15.06 18.63
CA PRO A 21 -11.38 14.12 17.70
C PRO A 21 -11.23 12.74 18.34
N VAL A 22 -11.59 11.68 17.58
CA VAL A 22 -11.40 10.30 17.99
C VAL A 22 -10.14 9.76 17.32
N LEU A 23 -9.26 9.14 18.11
CA LEU A 23 -8.05 8.52 17.60
C LEU A 23 -8.39 7.30 16.73
N ALA A 24 -7.97 7.35 15.47
CA ALA A 24 -8.01 6.22 14.54
C ALA A 24 -6.83 5.26 14.77
N LEU A 25 -5.69 5.80 15.22
CA LEU A 25 -4.52 5.03 15.69
C LEU A 25 -4.18 5.52 17.10
N LYS A 26 -4.00 4.58 18.03
CA LYS A 26 -3.96 4.84 19.47
C LYS A 26 -2.61 4.54 20.10
N GLY A 27 -1.52 4.77 19.40
CA GLY A 27 -0.18 4.50 19.90
C GLY A 27 0.38 3.19 19.34
N VAL A 28 0.62 3.14 18.04
CA VAL A 28 1.15 1.97 17.37
C VAL A 28 2.68 1.98 17.41
N ASP A 29 3.26 0.94 18.00
CA ASP A 29 4.69 0.65 17.96
C ASP A 29 4.93 -0.51 17.01
N LEU A 30 5.66 -0.25 15.91
CA LEU A 30 5.83 -1.19 14.82
C LEU A 30 7.24 -1.11 14.27
N THR A 31 7.80 -2.26 13.91
CA THR A 31 9.04 -2.36 13.16
C THR A 31 8.86 -3.34 12.01
N ILE A 32 9.13 -2.90 10.78
CA ILE A 32 9.10 -3.75 9.59
C ILE A 32 10.52 -3.90 9.07
N GLU A 33 10.95 -5.14 8.91
CA GLU A 33 12.25 -5.48 8.37
C GLU A 33 12.29 -5.36 6.85
N GLN A 34 13.41 -4.92 6.31
CA GLN A 34 13.65 -4.84 4.88
C GLN A 34 13.48 -6.22 4.21
N GLY A 35 12.77 -6.24 3.09
CA GLY A 35 12.51 -7.46 2.34
C GLY A 35 11.34 -8.29 2.87
N SER A 36 10.67 -7.86 3.94
CA SER A 36 9.49 -8.55 4.48
C SER A 36 8.28 -8.39 3.57
N PHE A 37 7.46 -9.43 3.53
CA PHE A 37 6.11 -9.39 2.98
C PHE A 37 5.14 -9.50 4.14
N VAL A 38 4.44 -8.39 4.43
CA VAL A 38 3.54 -8.26 5.59
C VAL A 38 2.10 -8.09 5.12
N VAL A 39 1.21 -8.89 5.70
CA VAL A 39 -0.24 -8.76 5.47
C VAL A 39 -0.89 -8.14 6.70
N VAL A 40 -1.73 -7.13 6.48
CA VAL A 40 -2.48 -6.43 7.52
C VAL A 40 -3.94 -6.85 7.49
N LEU A 41 -4.43 -7.32 8.62
CA LEU A 41 -5.81 -7.73 8.82
C LEU A 41 -6.47 -6.93 9.93
N GLY A 42 -7.80 -6.96 9.95
CA GLY A 42 -8.64 -6.33 10.97
C GLY A 42 -10.03 -6.05 10.42
N HIS A 43 -10.98 -5.75 11.29
CA HIS A 43 -12.32 -5.35 10.89
C HIS A 43 -12.33 -4.00 10.17
N ASN A 44 -13.38 -3.73 9.40
CA ASN A 44 -13.59 -2.42 8.78
C ASN A 44 -13.61 -1.32 9.85
N GLY A 45 -12.90 -0.22 9.59
CA GLY A 45 -12.79 0.88 10.52
C GLY A 45 -11.81 0.66 11.68
N SER A 46 -10.97 -0.38 11.63
CA SER A 46 -9.97 -0.67 12.68
C SER A 46 -8.72 0.22 12.62
N GLY A 47 -8.50 0.95 11.52
CA GLY A 47 -7.35 1.82 11.33
C GLY A 47 -6.30 1.32 10.32
N LYS A 48 -6.57 0.25 9.59
CA LYS A 48 -5.62 -0.32 8.60
C LYS A 48 -5.23 0.65 7.51
N SER A 49 -6.21 1.27 6.84
CA SER A 49 -5.96 2.25 5.78
C SER A 49 -5.31 3.51 6.32
N THR A 50 -5.67 3.93 7.52
CA THR A 50 -5.05 5.06 8.22
C THR A 50 -3.57 4.78 8.48
N LEU A 51 -3.25 3.59 8.98
CA LEU A 51 -1.86 3.16 9.18
C LEU A 51 -1.07 3.22 7.85
N ALA A 52 -1.61 2.62 6.79
CA ALA A 52 -0.97 2.63 5.48
C ALA A 52 -0.65 4.05 4.99
N LYS A 53 -1.59 4.98 5.12
CA LYS A 53 -1.42 6.39 4.70
C LYS A 53 -0.45 7.17 5.57
N THR A 54 -0.24 6.79 6.83
CA THR A 54 0.80 7.40 7.68
C THR A 54 2.20 6.93 7.29
N LEU A 55 2.34 5.71 6.75
CA LEU A 55 3.63 5.15 6.38
C LEU A 55 4.23 5.77 5.10
N ASN A 56 3.43 6.40 4.26
CA ASN A 56 3.93 7.10 3.06
C ASN A 56 3.86 8.64 3.18
N GLY A 57 3.47 9.16 4.33
CA GLY A 57 3.39 10.59 4.58
C GLY A 57 2.17 11.29 3.96
N VAL A 58 1.16 10.56 3.48
CA VAL A 58 -0.13 11.15 3.05
C VAL A 58 -0.88 11.71 4.25
N LEU A 59 -0.89 10.98 5.36
CA LEU A 59 -1.37 11.45 6.65
C LEU A 59 -0.17 11.62 7.59
N LEU A 60 -0.15 12.71 8.33
CA LEU A 60 0.91 12.99 9.31
C LEU A 60 0.42 12.66 10.72
N PRO A 61 1.28 12.04 11.58
CA PRO A 61 0.91 11.72 12.94
C PRO A 61 0.48 12.96 13.74
N CYS A 62 -0.56 12.82 14.55
CA CYS A 62 -0.89 13.81 15.57
C CYS A 62 -0.15 13.57 16.90
N GLY A 63 0.45 12.41 17.06
CA GLY A 63 1.32 12.01 18.17
C GLY A 63 2.26 10.89 17.75
N GLY A 64 3.41 10.81 18.38
CA GLY A 64 4.44 9.86 18.02
C GLY A 64 5.13 10.15 16.69
N HIS A 65 5.83 9.18 16.16
CA HIS A 65 6.67 9.32 14.96
C HIS A 65 6.53 8.14 14.03
N VAL A 66 6.72 8.39 12.73
CA VAL A 66 6.89 7.38 11.68
C VAL A 66 8.24 7.62 11.00
N TYR A 67 9.08 6.59 10.98
CA TYR A 67 10.37 6.62 10.30
C TYR A 67 10.37 5.64 9.12
N VAL A 68 10.71 6.15 7.94
CA VAL A 68 10.87 5.38 6.71
C VAL A 68 12.32 5.49 6.29
N GLU A 69 13.06 4.39 6.32
CA GLU A 69 14.53 4.40 6.12
C GLU A 69 15.25 5.44 6.99
N GLY A 70 14.81 5.59 8.23
CA GLY A 70 15.35 6.59 9.16
C GLY A 70 14.85 8.02 8.95
N MET A 71 14.03 8.26 7.93
CA MET A 71 13.43 9.57 7.65
C MET A 71 12.12 9.75 8.40
N ASP A 72 12.01 10.80 9.21
CA ASP A 72 10.79 11.15 9.95
C ASP A 72 9.78 11.82 9.01
N THR A 73 8.55 11.31 8.96
CA THR A 73 7.48 11.89 8.13
C THR A 73 7.04 13.29 8.59
N LEU A 74 7.34 13.68 9.82
CA LEU A 74 7.08 15.02 10.33
C LEU A 74 8.07 16.07 9.82
N ASP A 75 9.18 15.65 9.22
CA ASP A 75 10.14 16.56 8.58
C ASP A 75 9.69 16.86 7.15
N GLU A 76 9.20 18.07 6.92
CA GLU A 76 8.69 18.52 5.62
C GLU A 76 9.72 18.39 4.50
N HIS A 77 11.01 18.56 4.80
CA HIS A 77 12.10 18.46 3.83
C HIS A 77 12.33 17.02 3.34
N LEU A 78 11.89 16.03 4.10
CA LEU A 78 12.06 14.60 3.79
C LEU A 78 10.83 13.97 3.14
N LEU A 79 9.68 14.62 3.12
CA LEU A 79 8.43 14.05 2.60
C LEU A 79 8.53 13.60 1.14
N LEU A 80 9.20 14.37 0.29
CA LEU A 80 9.36 13.99 -1.11
C LEU A 80 10.20 12.70 -1.27
N ALA A 81 11.29 12.59 -0.50
CA ALA A 81 12.12 11.39 -0.48
C ALA A 81 11.35 10.18 0.06
N ILE A 82 10.54 10.36 1.11
CA ILE A 82 9.70 9.32 1.67
C ILE A 82 8.67 8.83 0.63
N ARG A 83 7.99 9.73 -0.05
CA ARG A 83 6.99 9.39 -1.09
C ARG A 83 7.60 8.71 -2.31
N ARG A 84 8.86 8.97 -2.63
CA ARG A 84 9.60 8.22 -3.67
C ARG A 84 9.99 6.82 -3.21
N THR A 85 10.27 6.65 -1.93
CA THR A 85 10.64 5.36 -1.34
C THR A 85 9.44 4.43 -1.21
N VAL A 86 8.26 4.98 -0.92
CA VAL A 86 7.02 4.23 -0.69
C VAL A 86 6.05 4.43 -1.85
N GLY A 87 5.88 3.40 -2.67
CA GLY A 87 4.80 3.33 -3.65
C GLY A 87 3.51 2.85 -2.98
N MET A 88 2.39 3.52 -3.28
CA MET A 88 1.11 3.18 -2.69
C MET A 88 0.02 3.01 -3.74
N VAL A 89 -0.73 1.93 -3.63
CA VAL A 89 -1.91 1.62 -4.45
C VAL A 89 -3.13 1.63 -3.55
N PHE A 90 -4.06 2.54 -3.82
CA PHE A 90 -5.27 2.74 -3.01
C PHE A 90 -6.41 1.83 -3.45
N GLN A 91 -7.43 1.70 -2.59
CA GLN A 91 -8.60 0.87 -2.80
C GLN A 91 -9.41 1.26 -4.05
N ASN A 92 -9.59 2.55 -4.30
CA ASN A 92 -10.35 3.03 -5.45
C ASN A 92 -9.42 3.57 -6.55
N PRO A 93 -9.28 2.86 -7.69
CA PRO A 93 -8.41 3.29 -8.78
C PRO A 93 -8.90 4.57 -9.48
N ASP A 94 -10.20 4.86 -9.50
CA ASP A 94 -10.73 6.05 -10.16
C ASP A 94 -10.22 7.35 -9.55
N ASN A 95 -9.96 7.35 -8.25
CA ASN A 95 -9.44 8.52 -7.54
C ASN A 95 -7.95 8.79 -7.82
N GLN A 96 -7.25 7.86 -8.46
CA GLN A 96 -5.82 7.95 -8.72
C GLN A 96 -5.49 8.33 -10.17
N ILE A 97 -6.41 8.11 -11.10
CA ILE A 97 -6.23 8.39 -12.53
C ILE A 97 -6.51 9.88 -12.78
N VAL A 98 -5.53 10.58 -13.32
CA VAL A 98 -5.59 12.04 -13.54
C VAL A 98 -5.45 12.44 -15.01
N ALA A 99 -4.94 11.57 -15.88
CA ALA A 99 -4.75 11.84 -17.31
C ALA A 99 -5.82 11.19 -18.18
N ASN A 100 -5.92 11.66 -19.42
CA ASN A 100 -6.88 11.17 -20.40
C ASN A 100 -6.40 9.96 -21.22
N VAL A 101 -5.12 9.61 -21.10
CA VAL A 101 -4.48 8.49 -21.78
C VAL A 101 -3.65 7.69 -20.76
N VAL A 102 -3.72 6.36 -20.84
CA VAL A 102 -3.06 5.46 -19.88
C VAL A 102 -1.57 5.75 -19.72
N GLU A 103 -0.82 5.84 -20.81
CA GLU A 103 0.62 6.10 -20.75
C GLU A 103 0.96 7.48 -20.18
N GLU A 104 0.13 8.48 -20.39
CA GLU A 104 0.30 9.82 -19.82
C GLU A 104 0.04 9.81 -18.32
N ASP A 105 -0.94 9.04 -17.87
CA ASP A 105 -1.23 8.89 -16.44
C ASP A 105 -0.06 8.25 -15.69
N VAL A 106 0.52 7.21 -16.26
CA VAL A 106 1.70 6.54 -15.68
C VAL A 106 2.93 7.47 -15.72
N ALA A 107 3.08 8.29 -16.76
CA ALA A 107 4.21 9.22 -16.92
C ALA A 107 4.10 10.48 -16.05
N PHE A 108 2.96 10.76 -15.46
CA PHE A 108 2.66 12.04 -14.79
C PHE A 108 3.68 12.41 -13.68
N ALA A 109 4.01 11.49 -12.80
CA ALA A 109 4.92 11.76 -11.70
C ALA A 109 6.36 12.01 -12.15
N PRO A 110 6.98 11.17 -13.00
CA PRO A 110 8.34 11.44 -13.48
C PRO A 110 8.44 12.67 -14.37
N GLU A 111 7.42 13.02 -15.14
CA GLU A 111 7.38 14.27 -15.90
C GLU A 111 7.48 15.49 -14.98
N ASN A 112 6.72 15.51 -13.90
CA ASN A 112 6.74 16.58 -12.90
C ASN A 112 8.08 16.68 -12.16
N LEU A 113 8.88 15.61 -12.13
CA LEU A 113 10.19 15.56 -11.51
C LEU A 113 11.32 15.91 -12.47
N GLY A 114 11.01 16.25 -13.73
CA GLY A 114 11.99 16.63 -14.73
C GLY A 114 12.88 15.48 -15.23
N VAL A 115 12.38 14.25 -15.16
CA VAL A 115 13.09 13.08 -15.71
C VAL A 115 13.17 13.21 -17.24
N PRO A 116 14.31 12.88 -17.89
CA PRO A 116 14.44 12.97 -19.35
C PRO A 116 13.38 12.13 -20.09
N PRO A 117 12.82 12.62 -21.21
CA PRO A 117 11.74 11.94 -21.95
C PRO A 117 12.04 10.50 -22.35
N GLU A 118 13.25 10.20 -22.75
CA GLU A 118 13.68 8.85 -23.14
C GLU A 118 13.63 7.88 -21.95
N GLU A 119 14.05 8.33 -20.78
CA GLU A 119 14.00 7.55 -19.55
C GLU A 119 12.56 7.34 -19.08
N ILE A 120 11.70 8.36 -19.20
CA ILE A 120 10.26 8.26 -18.92
C ILE A 120 9.64 7.19 -19.83
N ARG A 121 9.91 7.24 -21.13
CA ARG A 121 9.38 6.27 -22.09
C ARG A 121 9.74 4.84 -21.70
N ARG A 122 11.01 4.61 -21.39
CA ARG A 122 11.49 3.30 -20.95
C ARG A 122 10.78 2.81 -19.70
N ARG A 123 10.68 3.65 -18.67
CA ARG A 123 10.04 3.31 -17.39
C ARG A 123 8.54 3.01 -17.55
N VAL A 124 7.84 3.82 -18.34
CA VAL A 124 6.41 3.64 -18.62
C VAL A 124 6.16 2.31 -19.34
N ASP A 125 6.93 2.01 -20.38
CA ASP A 125 6.81 0.77 -21.13
C ASP A 125 7.06 -0.46 -20.23
N ASP A 126 8.12 -0.43 -19.43
CA ASP A 126 8.47 -1.50 -18.52
C ASP A 126 7.39 -1.72 -17.44
N ALA A 127 6.88 -0.64 -16.87
CA ALA A 127 5.84 -0.70 -15.85
C ALA A 127 4.52 -1.25 -16.42
N LEU A 128 4.10 -0.79 -17.60
CA LEU A 128 2.88 -1.28 -18.26
C LEU A 128 3.01 -2.76 -18.68
N LYS A 129 4.17 -3.19 -19.15
CA LYS A 129 4.44 -4.59 -19.45
C LYS A 129 4.38 -5.46 -18.19
N ALA A 130 4.93 -4.98 -17.08
CA ALA A 130 4.93 -5.71 -15.82
C ALA A 130 3.52 -6.01 -15.29
N VAL A 131 2.54 -5.17 -15.58
CA VAL A 131 1.14 -5.35 -15.17
C VAL A 131 0.23 -5.87 -16.28
N GLY A 132 0.78 -6.19 -17.46
CA GLY A 132 0.01 -6.70 -18.60
C GLY A 132 -0.91 -5.66 -19.26
N MET A 133 -0.56 -4.37 -19.20
CA MET A 133 -1.36 -3.26 -19.74
C MET A 133 -0.70 -2.52 -20.91
N TYR A 134 0.40 -3.02 -21.44
CA TYR A 134 1.13 -2.36 -22.52
C TYR A 134 0.27 -2.14 -23.79
N GLU A 135 -0.55 -3.10 -24.14
CA GLU A 135 -1.47 -3.01 -25.30
C GLU A 135 -2.52 -1.89 -25.16
N PHE A 136 -2.81 -1.47 -23.93
CA PHE A 136 -3.78 -0.43 -23.61
C PHE A 136 -3.16 0.95 -23.40
N ARG A 137 -1.87 1.13 -23.68
CA ARG A 137 -1.13 2.37 -23.36
C ARG A 137 -1.72 3.65 -23.96
N GLU A 138 -2.35 3.53 -25.14
CA GLU A 138 -2.97 4.65 -25.86
C GLU A 138 -4.46 4.80 -25.58
N HIS A 139 -5.04 3.91 -24.77
CA HIS A 139 -6.47 3.94 -24.45
C HIS A 139 -6.80 5.02 -23.42
N ALA A 140 -8.04 5.51 -23.49
CA ALA A 140 -8.58 6.38 -22.46
C ALA A 140 -8.92 5.57 -21.21
N PRO A 141 -8.52 6.02 -20.00
CA PRO A 141 -8.77 5.28 -18.76
C PRO A 141 -10.24 4.97 -18.49
N HIS A 142 -11.17 5.84 -18.89
CA HIS A 142 -12.61 5.63 -18.67
C HIS A 142 -13.17 4.45 -19.47
N LEU A 143 -12.47 3.96 -20.49
CA LEU A 143 -12.86 2.78 -21.28
C LEU A 143 -12.37 1.47 -20.65
N LEU A 144 -11.58 1.53 -19.60
CA LEU A 144 -11.02 0.37 -18.93
C LEU A 144 -11.99 -0.22 -17.89
N SER A 145 -11.92 -1.53 -17.68
CA SER A 145 -12.58 -2.20 -16.55
C SER A 145 -11.95 -1.75 -15.20
N GLY A 146 -12.64 -2.01 -14.10
CA GLY A 146 -12.10 -1.73 -12.77
C GLY A 146 -10.76 -2.45 -12.51
N GLY A 147 -10.64 -3.70 -12.94
CA GLY A 147 -9.41 -4.47 -12.83
C GLY A 147 -8.26 -3.92 -13.69
N GLN A 148 -8.57 -3.45 -14.90
CA GLN A 148 -7.58 -2.80 -15.76
C GLN A 148 -7.11 -1.47 -15.18
N LYS A 149 -8.02 -0.64 -14.66
CA LYS A 149 -7.67 0.59 -13.95
C LYS A 149 -6.76 0.33 -12.76
N GLN A 150 -7.03 -0.72 -12.00
CA GLN A 150 -6.20 -1.11 -10.86
C GLN A 150 -4.79 -1.51 -11.29
N ARG A 151 -4.65 -2.24 -12.41
CA ARG A 151 -3.34 -2.56 -12.97
C ARG A 151 -2.57 -1.31 -13.42
N VAL A 152 -3.24 -0.32 -13.99
CA VAL A 152 -2.64 0.98 -14.31
C VAL A 152 -2.14 1.69 -13.04
N ALA A 153 -2.94 1.68 -11.97
CA ALA A 153 -2.54 2.24 -10.68
C ALA A 153 -1.29 1.54 -10.10
N ILE A 154 -1.19 0.22 -10.25
CA ILE A 154 0.00 -0.53 -9.85
C ILE A 154 1.22 -0.13 -10.72
N ALA A 155 1.07 -0.03 -12.03
CA ALA A 155 2.14 0.43 -12.93
C ALA A 155 2.67 1.80 -12.51
N ARG A 156 1.78 2.71 -12.19
CA ARG A 156 2.11 4.05 -11.69
C ARG A 156 2.90 3.99 -10.37
N ALA A 157 2.52 3.12 -9.46
CA ALA A 157 3.21 2.95 -8.18
C ALA A 157 4.62 2.37 -8.33
N ILE A 158 4.86 1.46 -9.27
CA ILE A 158 6.17 0.81 -9.46
C ILE A 158 7.12 1.57 -10.40
N LEU A 159 6.63 2.58 -11.10
CA LEU A 159 7.37 3.31 -12.14
C LEU A 159 8.71 3.86 -11.64
N ASN A 160 8.74 4.43 -10.44
CA ASN A 160 9.93 5.02 -9.83
C ASN A 160 10.78 4.01 -9.04
N ASN A 161 10.52 2.72 -9.21
CA ASN A 161 11.21 1.64 -8.52
C ASN A 161 11.26 1.83 -6.99
N PRO A 162 10.12 1.96 -6.32
CA PRO A 162 10.07 2.17 -4.87
C PRO A 162 10.65 0.96 -4.12
N ARG A 163 11.26 1.20 -2.99
CA ARG A 163 11.79 0.13 -2.12
C ARG A 163 10.71 -0.52 -1.26
N ILE A 164 9.63 0.20 -1.03
CA ILE A 164 8.47 -0.24 -0.26
C ILE A 164 7.22 -0.10 -1.13
N LEU A 165 6.39 -1.13 -1.16
CA LEU A 165 5.07 -1.10 -1.79
C LEU A 165 3.99 -1.36 -0.76
N ILE A 166 2.97 -0.51 -0.75
CA ILE A 166 1.78 -0.67 0.10
C ILE A 166 0.55 -0.79 -0.80
N PHE A 167 -0.19 -1.89 -0.62
CA PHE A 167 -1.47 -2.13 -1.30
C PHE A 167 -2.60 -1.98 -0.29
N ASP A 168 -3.37 -0.90 -0.40
CA ASP A 168 -4.53 -0.67 0.45
C ASP A 168 -5.78 -1.26 -0.22
N GLU A 169 -6.07 -2.55 0.08
CA GLU A 169 -7.20 -3.29 -0.48
C GLU A 169 -7.25 -3.29 -2.03
N ALA A 170 -6.11 -3.10 -2.67
CA ALA A 170 -5.97 -2.90 -4.10
C ALA A 170 -6.41 -4.09 -4.96
N THR A 171 -6.62 -5.26 -4.37
CA THR A 171 -7.05 -6.48 -5.06
C THR A 171 -8.52 -6.82 -4.82
N SER A 172 -9.24 -6.09 -3.94
CA SER A 172 -10.61 -6.39 -3.55
C SER A 172 -11.65 -6.16 -4.64
N ALA A 173 -11.39 -5.24 -5.58
CA ALA A 173 -12.28 -4.87 -6.68
C ALA A 173 -12.01 -5.62 -7.99
N LEU A 174 -11.10 -6.61 -7.99
CA LEU A 174 -10.70 -7.34 -9.19
C LEU A 174 -11.66 -8.48 -9.51
N ASP A 175 -11.93 -8.68 -10.81
CA ASP A 175 -12.52 -9.91 -11.31
C ASP A 175 -11.48 -11.07 -11.22
N TYR A 176 -11.94 -12.29 -11.33
CA TYR A 176 -11.11 -13.49 -11.20
C TYR A 176 -9.91 -13.53 -12.16
N GLU A 177 -10.12 -13.10 -13.41
CA GLU A 177 -9.08 -13.09 -14.43
C GLU A 177 -8.01 -12.03 -14.12
N SER A 178 -8.41 -10.82 -13.80
CA SER A 178 -7.50 -9.74 -13.39
C SER A 178 -6.75 -10.07 -12.10
N GLU A 179 -7.41 -10.70 -11.13
CA GLU A 179 -6.79 -11.16 -9.90
C GLU A 179 -5.69 -12.19 -10.18
N SER A 180 -5.96 -13.17 -11.04
CA SER A 180 -4.96 -14.19 -11.42
C SER A 180 -3.73 -13.59 -12.09
N ILE A 181 -3.94 -12.65 -13.02
CA ILE A 181 -2.85 -11.94 -13.71
C ILE A 181 -2.01 -11.14 -12.70
N ILE A 182 -2.68 -10.41 -11.81
CA ILE A 182 -1.98 -9.61 -10.78
C ILE A 182 -1.23 -10.51 -9.81
N GLN A 183 -1.83 -11.61 -9.33
CA GLN A 183 -1.14 -12.53 -8.42
C GLN A 183 0.10 -13.16 -9.04
N ASN A 184 0.06 -13.52 -10.32
CA ASN A 184 1.23 -14.04 -11.03
C ASN A 184 2.32 -12.97 -11.19
N ASN A 185 1.93 -11.73 -11.48
CA ASN A 185 2.86 -10.62 -11.66
C ASN A 185 3.30 -10.00 -10.33
N LEU A 186 2.50 -10.11 -9.26
CA LEU A 186 2.85 -9.58 -7.93
C LEU A 186 4.14 -10.20 -7.39
N LYS A 187 4.39 -11.48 -7.62
CA LYS A 187 5.63 -12.11 -7.17
C LYS A 187 6.85 -11.45 -7.79
N GLU A 188 6.79 -11.13 -9.08
CA GLU A 188 7.87 -10.43 -9.78
C GLU A 188 7.95 -8.95 -9.37
N ILE A 189 6.80 -8.29 -9.24
CA ILE A 189 6.71 -6.88 -8.83
C ILE A 189 7.24 -6.69 -7.41
N CYS A 190 6.94 -7.61 -6.49
CA CYS A 190 7.35 -7.54 -5.09
C CYS A 190 8.79 -7.99 -4.83
N LYS A 191 9.42 -8.63 -5.81
CA LYS A 191 10.78 -9.15 -5.68
C LYS A 191 11.80 -8.05 -5.38
N GLY A 192 12.55 -8.23 -4.30
CA GLY A 192 13.55 -7.25 -3.85
C GLY A 192 12.97 -6.02 -3.16
N ARG A 193 11.69 -6.00 -2.88
CA ARG A 193 11.01 -4.91 -2.17
C ARG A 193 10.43 -5.37 -0.84
N THR A 194 10.20 -4.41 0.04
CA THR A 194 9.38 -4.60 1.24
C THR A 194 7.92 -4.33 0.87
N VAL A 195 7.02 -5.24 1.21
CA VAL A 195 5.63 -5.17 0.78
C VAL A 195 4.69 -5.24 1.97
N LEU A 196 3.72 -4.35 2.00
CA LEU A 196 2.63 -4.33 2.97
C LEU A 196 1.31 -4.42 2.20
N ILE A 197 0.51 -5.44 2.48
CA ILE A 197 -0.79 -5.63 1.86
C ILE A 197 -1.88 -5.60 2.91
N ILE A 198 -2.83 -4.68 2.76
CA ILE A 198 -4.09 -4.73 3.49
C ILE A 198 -5.02 -5.64 2.70
N ALA A 199 -5.36 -6.80 3.28
CA ALA A 199 -6.06 -7.87 2.60
C ALA A 199 -7.37 -8.23 3.28
N HIS A 200 -8.33 -8.67 2.46
CA HIS A 200 -9.56 -9.32 2.92
C HIS A 200 -9.62 -10.82 2.61
N ARG A 201 -8.69 -11.32 1.79
CA ARG A 201 -8.72 -12.71 1.29
C ARG A 201 -7.59 -13.55 1.86
N LEU A 202 -7.91 -14.80 2.25
CA LEU A 202 -6.93 -15.76 2.77
C LEU A 202 -5.82 -16.13 1.79
N SER A 203 -6.07 -16.02 0.48
CA SER A 203 -5.08 -16.37 -0.55
C SER A 203 -3.80 -15.55 -0.45
N THR A 204 -3.88 -14.31 0.03
CA THR A 204 -2.72 -13.43 0.22
C THR A 204 -1.86 -13.79 1.43
N LEU A 205 -2.39 -14.56 2.38
CA LEU A 205 -1.68 -14.94 3.61
C LEU A 205 -0.60 -15.98 3.40
N LYS A 206 -0.69 -16.79 2.33
CA LYS A 206 0.24 -17.91 2.08
C LYS A 206 1.69 -17.50 1.90
N ASP A 207 1.93 -16.34 1.29
CA ASP A 207 3.26 -15.83 0.97
C ASP A 207 3.76 -14.81 2.01
N ALA A 208 2.99 -14.53 3.05
CA ALA A 208 3.34 -13.55 4.07
C ALA A 208 4.44 -14.07 5.01
N ASN A 209 5.47 -13.26 5.24
CA ASN A 209 6.47 -13.53 6.27
C ASN A 209 5.89 -13.28 7.66
N LYS A 210 5.11 -12.20 7.79
CA LYS A 210 4.43 -11.81 9.03
C LYS A 210 3.01 -11.32 8.74
N ILE A 211 2.18 -11.46 9.74
CA ILE A 211 0.80 -11.00 9.74
C ILE A 211 0.62 -10.01 10.88
N MET A 212 0.03 -8.88 10.55
CA MET A 212 -0.28 -7.81 11.46
C MET A 212 -1.79 -7.73 11.64
N VAL A 213 -2.27 -7.69 12.87
CA VAL A 213 -3.68 -7.50 13.18
C VAL A 213 -3.87 -6.16 13.88
N ILE A 214 -4.70 -5.31 13.29
CA ILE A 214 -5.10 -4.01 13.83
C ILE A 214 -6.56 -4.13 14.34
N ASP A 215 -6.77 -3.75 15.57
CA ASP A 215 -8.09 -3.72 16.19
C ASP A 215 -8.30 -2.41 16.94
N ARG A 216 -9.34 -1.66 16.56
CA ARG A 216 -9.74 -0.40 17.20
C ARG A 216 -8.58 0.58 17.37
N GLY A 217 -7.75 0.74 16.34
CA GLY A 217 -6.62 1.64 16.32
C GLY A 217 -5.36 1.13 17.03
N ASN A 218 -5.34 -0.12 17.49
CA ASN A 218 -4.20 -0.72 18.16
C ASN A 218 -3.60 -1.86 17.33
N LEU A 219 -2.29 -2.00 17.38
CA LEU A 219 -1.60 -3.19 16.91
C LEU A 219 -1.71 -4.26 18.00
N VAL A 220 -2.53 -5.29 17.74
CA VAL A 220 -2.81 -6.33 18.74
C VAL A 220 -2.01 -7.61 18.55
N GLU A 221 -1.66 -7.94 17.30
CA GLU A 221 -0.86 -9.10 16.97
C GLU A 221 0.09 -8.78 15.79
N TYR A 222 1.32 -9.29 15.86
CA TYR A 222 2.30 -9.17 14.79
C TYR A 222 3.31 -10.30 14.87
N ASP A 223 3.09 -11.36 14.09
CA ASP A 223 3.94 -12.56 14.07
C ASP A 223 3.70 -13.38 12.80
N THR A 224 4.32 -14.56 12.74
CA THR A 224 4.10 -15.53 11.67
C THR A 224 2.71 -16.17 11.77
N HIS A 225 2.23 -16.73 10.67
CA HIS A 225 0.98 -17.47 10.63
C HIS A 225 0.96 -18.59 11.69
N GLU A 226 2.02 -19.37 11.77
CA GLU A 226 2.13 -20.50 12.68
C GLU A 226 2.02 -20.06 14.14
N ASN A 227 2.79 -19.04 14.52
CA ASN A 227 2.75 -18.51 15.89
C ASN A 227 1.39 -17.92 16.25
N LEU A 228 0.77 -17.19 15.36
CA LEU A 228 -0.55 -16.59 15.59
C LEU A 228 -1.66 -17.65 15.67
N MET A 229 -1.57 -18.72 14.91
CA MET A 229 -2.50 -19.86 15.03
C MET A 229 -2.37 -20.58 16.35
N GLU A 230 -1.16 -20.76 16.87
CA GLU A 230 -0.92 -21.36 18.19
C GLU A 230 -1.44 -20.49 19.34
N GLN A 231 -1.34 -19.17 19.22
CA GLN A 231 -1.80 -18.21 20.21
C GLN A 231 -3.33 -18.19 20.37
N LYS A 232 -4.07 -18.61 19.31
CA LYS A 232 -5.55 -18.63 19.27
C LYS A 232 -6.19 -17.28 19.64
N GLY A 233 -5.56 -16.19 19.21
CA GLY A 233 -6.03 -14.83 19.40
C GLY A 233 -6.99 -14.35 18.31
N LEU A 234 -7.06 -13.05 18.07
CA LEU A 234 -7.95 -12.46 17.08
C LEU A 234 -7.67 -12.97 15.66
N TYR A 235 -6.40 -13.14 15.29
CA TYR A 235 -6.02 -13.70 13.98
C TYR A 235 -6.62 -15.10 13.77
N PHE A 236 -6.53 -15.97 14.75
CA PHE A 236 -7.08 -17.31 14.69
C PHE A 236 -8.59 -17.29 14.41
N HIS A 237 -9.33 -16.40 15.07
CA HIS A 237 -10.76 -16.24 14.84
C HIS A 237 -11.08 -15.68 13.46
N LEU A 238 -10.37 -14.64 13.02
CA LEU A 238 -10.53 -14.06 11.67
C LEU A 238 -10.23 -15.07 10.56
N TYR A 239 -9.18 -15.86 10.73
CA TYR A 239 -8.79 -16.91 9.78
C TYR A 239 -9.87 -17.99 9.65
N ASN A 240 -10.42 -18.45 10.76
CA ASN A 240 -11.43 -19.50 10.75
C ASN A 240 -12.81 -19.03 10.29
N GLN A 241 -13.13 -17.74 10.41
CA GLN A 241 -14.37 -17.18 9.89
C GLN A 241 -14.40 -17.07 8.35
N GLN A 242 -13.26 -17.06 7.71
CA GLN A 242 -13.16 -16.93 6.25
C GLN A 242 -13.03 -18.29 5.54
N LYS A 243 -12.92 -19.39 6.26
CA LYS A 243 -12.96 -20.75 5.73
C LYS A 243 -14.40 -21.20 5.46
#